data_f558bbe629069784cfa9b2e67e4ebd06
#
_entry.id   f558bbe629069784cfa9b2e67e4ebd06
#
_cell.length_a   1.000
_cell.length_b   1.000
_cell.length_c   1.000
_cell.angle_alpha   90.00
_cell.angle_beta   90.00
_cell.angle_gamma   90.00
#
_symmetry.space_group_name_H-M   'P 1'
#
loop_
_entity.id
_entity.type
_entity.pdbx_description
1 polymer ?
#
loop_
_entity_poly.entity_id
_entity_poly.type
_entity_poly.pdbx_seq_one_letter_code
_entity_poly.pdbx_strand_id
1 'polypeptide(L)'
;MTKADIRERIWDLLETEGLARFPFPPHGRIPNFENHREAADRLAATEAWKEAETLKCNPDAPQLPVRRQALRDGKTVYMAVPRLRDEQPFLRLDPEEVDDIDAATTVSGSSKHGIPVDPEEMPHIDLIVAGSVAVDEAGSRVGKGEGYSDLEFAVLRGFDRVDDATTVATTVHDCQLVDGIETGRHDVPLDLIVTPTQVIETESTARRPAGLYWEDLDAETIAEIPVLGRLQP
;
A
#
# COMPACT_ATOMS: atom_id res chain seq x y z
N MET A 1 -21.90 7.49 5.87
CA MET A 1 -21.72 6.88 4.52
C MET A 1 -20.85 5.65 4.72
N THR A 2 -21.22 4.47 4.22
CA THR A 2 -20.41 3.26 4.38
C THR A 2 -19.15 3.31 3.52
N LYS A 3 -18.12 2.51 3.84
CA LYS A 3 -16.92 2.37 2.98
C LYS A 3 -17.28 1.91 1.55
N ALA A 4 -18.35 1.14 1.38
CA ALA A 4 -18.85 0.73 0.07
C ALA A 4 -19.41 1.91 -0.73
N ASP A 5 -20.25 2.75 -0.11
CA ASP A 5 -20.80 3.96 -0.74
C ASP A 5 -19.69 4.94 -1.14
N ILE A 6 -18.66 5.07 -0.30
CA ILE A 6 -17.50 5.92 -0.60
C ILE A 6 -16.75 5.42 -1.84
N ARG A 7 -16.51 4.09 -1.95
CA ARG A 7 -15.84 3.51 -3.13
C ARG A 7 -16.59 3.81 -4.41
N GLU A 8 -17.87 3.48 -4.46
CA GLU A 8 -18.69 3.70 -5.66
C GLU A 8 -18.68 5.18 -6.06
N ARG A 9 -18.90 6.08 -5.10
CA ARG A 9 -18.86 7.53 -5.35
C ARG A 9 -17.54 8.00 -5.94
N ILE A 10 -16.40 7.52 -5.43
CA ILE A 10 -15.08 7.95 -5.89
C ILE A 10 -14.76 7.36 -7.27
N TRP A 11 -15.11 6.11 -7.50
CA TRP A 11 -14.92 5.48 -8.81
C TRP A 11 -15.76 6.19 -9.88
N ASP A 12 -17.03 6.47 -9.60
CA ASP A 12 -17.93 7.22 -10.50
C ASP A 12 -17.39 8.63 -10.75
N LEU A 13 -16.92 9.32 -9.72
CA LEU A 13 -16.36 10.66 -9.85
C LEU A 13 -15.13 10.67 -10.77
N LEU A 14 -14.17 9.78 -10.53
CA LEU A 14 -12.95 9.68 -11.34
C LEU A 14 -13.27 9.37 -12.82
N GLU A 15 -14.28 8.54 -13.09
CA GLU A 15 -14.70 8.20 -14.43
C GLU A 15 -15.45 9.37 -15.10
N THR A 16 -16.40 9.97 -14.41
CA THR A 16 -17.26 11.04 -14.94
C THR A 16 -16.46 12.31 -15.24
N GLU A 17 -15.52 12.66 -14.35
CA GLU A 17 -14.64 13.83 -14.53
C GLU A 17 -13.45 13.56 -15.48
N GLY A 18 -13.34 12.32 -15.99
CA GLY A 18 -12.25 11.93 -16.89
C GLY A 18 -10.87 11.91 -16.23
N LEU A 19 -10.82 11.80 -14.88
CA LEU A 19 -9.60 11.79 -14.09
C LEU A 19 -8.98 10.39 -13.95
N ALA A 20 -9.77 9.33 -14.18
CA ALA A 20 -9.25 7.96 -14.17
C ALA A 20 -8.20 7.75 -15.28
N ARG A 21 -7.20 6.92 -14.99
CA ARG A 21 -6.17 6.47 -15.94
C ARG A 21 -6.14 4.95 -15.99
N PHE A 22 -5.54 4.40 -17.06
CA PHE A 22 -5.40 2.93 -17.21
C PHE A 22 -4.79 2.31 -15.93
N PRO A 23 -5.32 1.14 -15.49
CA PRO A 23 -6.30 0.27 -16.13
C PRO A 23 -7.77 0.70 -15.91
N PHE A 24 -8.60 0.46 -16.92
CA PHE A 24 -10.03 0.75 -16.88
C PHE A 24 -10.89 -0.52 -16.73
N PRO A 25 -12.11 -0.41 -16.15
CA PRO A 25 -12.65 0.74 -15.44
C PRO A 25 -11.94 0.98 -14.10
N PRO A 26 -12.08 2.14 -13.44
CA PRO A 26 -11.52 2.39 -12.10
C PRO A 26 -12.20 1.54 -11.02
N HIS A 27 -13.41 1.09 -11.26
CA HIS A 27 -14.24 0.28 -10.35
C HIS A 27 -13.58 -1.06 -9.99
N GLY A 28 -13.75 -1.47 -8.74
CA GLY A 28 -13.25 -2.75 -8.23
C GLY A 28 -11.73 -2.80 -8.01
N ARG A 29 -11.03 -1.68 -8.09
CA ARG A 29 -9.58 -1.59 -7.92
C ARG A 29 -9.15 -0.33 -7.17
N ILE A 30 -7.87 -0.25 -6.81
CA ILE A 30 -7.24 1.03 -6.47
C ILE A 30 -7.11 1.80 -7.78
N PRO A 31 -7.83 2.93 -7.94
CA PRO A 31 -7.91 3.60 -9.21
C PRO A 31 -6.62 4.33 -9.56
N ASN A 32 -6.17 4.22 -10.79
CA ASN A 32 -5.12 5.10 -11.29
C ASN A 32 -5.75 6.42 -11.73
N PHE A 33 -5.00 7.52 -11.57
CA PHE A 33 -5.53 8.86 -11.70
C PHE A 33 -4.61 9.79 -12.49
N GLU A 34 -5.17 10.91 -12.93
CA GLU A 34 -4.43 11.96 -13.60
C GLU A 34 -3.34 12.53 -12.67
N ASN A 35 -2.18 12.84 -13.26
CA ASN A 35 -1.02 13.40 -12.52
C ASN A 35 -0.52 12.49 -11.36
N HIS A 36 -0.71 11.15 -11.47
CA HIS A 36 -0.20 10.21 -10.47
C HIS A 36 1.34 10.22 -10.36
N ARG A 37 2.04 10.69 -11.40
CA ARG A 37 3.50 10.86 -11.37
C ARG A 37 3.90 12.05 -10.51
N GLU A 38 3.19 13.15 -10.63
CA GLU A 38 3.40 14.36 -9.82
C GLU A 38 3.19 14.08 -8.33
N ALA A 39 2.20 13.22 -7.99
CA ALA A 39 2.03 12.75 -6.63
C ALA A 39 3.23 11.90 -6.15
N ALA A 40 3.75 11.01 -7.01
CA ALA A 40 4.95 10.22 -6.68
C ALA A 40 6.19 11.11 -6.52
N ASP A 41 6.40 12.09 -7.42
CA ASP A 41 7.53 13.04 -7.34
C ASP A 41 7.46 13.87 -6.06
N ARG A 42 6.25 14.24 -5.65
CA ARG A 42 6.01 14.98 -4.41
C ARG A 42 6.26 14.13 -3.18
N LEU A 43 5.88 12.85 -3.19
CA LEU A 43 6.24 11.90 -2.14
C LEU A 43 7.76 11.75 -2.04
N ALA A 44 8.46 11.66 -3.16
CA ALA A 44 9.92 11.55 -3.21
C ALA A 44 10.65 12.78 -2.66
N ALA A 45 9.97 13.93 -2.56
CA ALA A 45 10.52 15.15 -1.97
C ALA A 45 10.38 15.21 -0.43
N THR A 46 9.60 14.32 0.20
CA THR A 46 9.36 14.31 1.66
C THR A 46 10.59 13.82 2.43
N GLU A 47 10.69 14.19 3.72
CA GLU A 47 11.75 13.69 4.58
C GLU A 47 11.59 12.17 4.82
N ALA A 48 10.37 11.69 5.04
CA ALA A 48 10.10 10.26 5.18
C ALA A 48 10.62 9.42 4.00
N TRP A 49 10.52 9.95 2.77
CA TRP A 49 11.11 9.29 1.61
C TRP A 49 12.63 9.32 1.62
N LYS A 50 13.24 10.47 1.95
CA LYS A 50 14.70 10.63 1.91
C LYS A 50 15.40 9.76 2.95
N GLU A 51 14.79 9.59 4.11
CA GLU A 51 15.32 8.79 5.21
C GLU A 51 15.10 7.28 5.01
N ALA A 52 14.07 6.88 4.26
CA ALA A 52 13.77 5.48 4.02
C ALA A 52 14.80 4.82 3.10
N GLU A 53 15.30 3.65 3.48
CA GLU A 53 16.12 2.75 2.65
C GLU A 53 15.27 1.60 2.09
N THR A 54 14.23 1.21 2.82
CA THR A 54 13.37 0.07 2.53
C THR A 54 11.90 0.50 2.42
N LEU A 55 11.27 0.15 1.32
CA LEU A 55 9.86 0.43 1.08
C LEU A 55 9.04 -0.84 0.90
N LYS A 56 7.84 -0.86 1.47
CA LYS A 56 6.80 -1.80 1.06
C LYS A 56 5.75 -1.06 0.24
N CYS A 57 5.54 -1.47 -1.01
CA CYS A 57 4.57 -0.85 -1.90
C CYS A 57 3.50 -1.84 -2.34
N ASN A 58 2.25 -1.39 -2.42
CA ASN A 58 1.21 -2.18 -3.07
C ASN A 58 1.46 -2.28 -4.59
N PRO A 59 1.02 -3.37 -5.25
CA PRO A 59 1.24 -3.59 -6.68
C PRO A 59 0.35 -2.73 -7.59
N ASP A 60 -0.56 -1.94 -7.02
CA ASP A 60 -1.56 -1.19 -7.76
C ASP A 60 -0.95 -0.15 -8.73
N ALA A 61 -1.72 0.20 -9.78
CA ALA A 61 -1.25 1.05 -10.86
C ALA A 61 -0.80 2.46 -10.42
N PRO A 62 -1.52 3.17 -9.52
CA PRO A 62 -1.09 4.50 -9.10
C PRO A 62 0.26 4.50 -8.35
N GLN A 63 0.67 3.38 -7.74
CA GLN A 63 1.96 3.25 -7.07
C GLN A 63 3.11 2.82 -8.00
N LEU A 64 2.85 2.59 -9.30
CA LEU A 64 3.91 2.25 -10.25
C LEU A 64 5.03 3.30 -10.34
N PRO A 65 4.76 4.61 -10.46
CA PRO A 65 5.83 5.62 -10.46
C PRO A 65 6.57 5.67 -9.12
N VAL A 66 5.91 5.42 -7.99
CA VAL A 66 6.56 5.32 -6.68
C VAL A 66 7.59 4.19 -6.65
N ARG A 67 7.22 2.99 -7.08
CA ARG A 67 8.14 1.84 -7.13
C ARG A 67 9.34 2.09 -8.05
N ARG A 68 9.08 2.72 -9.22
CA ARG A 68 10.15 3.10 -10.16
C ARG A 68 11.11 4.11 -9.56
N GLN A 69 10.58 5.12 -8.90
CA GLN A 69 11.39 6.15 -8.27
C GLN A 69 12.22 5.56 -7.12
N ALA A 70 11.62 4.69 -6.29
CA ALA A 70 12.33 4.04 -5.19
C ALA A 70 13.59 3.28 -5.67
N LEU A 71 13.44 2.44 -6.70
CA LEU A 71 14.59 1.71 -7.25
C LEU A 71 15.63 2.64 -7.90
N ARG A 72 15.20 3.72 -8.56
CA ARG A 72 16.11 4.73 -9.13
C ARG A 72 16.88 5.50 -8.07
N ASP A 73 16.27 5.70 -6.91
CA ASP A 73 16.90 6.34 -5.74
C ASP A 73 17.74 5.37 -4.91
N GLY A 74 17.92 4.13 -5.38
CA GLY A 74 18.74 3.11 -4.70
C GLY A 74 18.05 2.42 -3.52
N LYS A 75 16.71 2.54 -3.41
CA LYS A 75 15.95 1.95 -2.31
C LYS A 75 15.43 0.55 -2.68
N THR A 76 15.43 -0.37 -1.71
CA THR A 76 14.85 -1.71 -1.88
C THR A 76 13.34 -1.66 -1.75
N VAL A 77 12.62 -2.29 -2.69
CA VAL A 77 11.15 -2.34 -2.70
C VAL A 77 10.65 -3.75 -2.43
N TYR A 78 9.76 -3.88 -1.46
CA TYR A 78 9.03 -5.10 -1.15
C TYR A 78 7.59 -5.01 -1.64
N MET A 79 7.10 -6.06 -2.30
CA MET A 79 5.73 -6.16 -2.78
C MET A 79 5.12 -7.48 -2.32
N ALA A 80 3.88 -7.45 -1.84
CA ALA A 80 3.19 -8.69 -1.50
C ALA A 80 2.76 -9.44 -2.77
N VAL A 81 2.89 -10.77 -2.77
CA VAL A 81 2.27 -11.62 -3.77
C VAL A 81 0.74 -11.57 -3.61
N PRO A 82 -0.04 -11.81 -4.69
CA PRO A 82 -1.49 -11.74 -4.62
C PRO A 82 -2.05 -12.60 -3.48
N ARG A 83 -2.76 -11.95 -2.56
CA ARG A 83 -3.45 -12.59 -1.43
C ARG A 83 -2.55 -13.35 -0.46
N LEU A 84 -1.23 -13.07 -0.44
CA LEU A 84 -0.23 -13.73 0.42
C LEU A 84 -0.25 -15.28 0.32
N ARG A 85 -0.58 -15.81 -0.85
CA ARG A 85 -0.82 -17.27 -1.04
C ARG A 85 0.43 -18.12 -1.13
N ASP A 86 1.60 -17.53 -1.26
CA ASP A 86 2.87 -18.24 -1.36
C ASP A 86 3.50 -18.41 0.02
N GLU A 87 4.34 -19.45 0.18
CA GLU A 87 5.12 -19.69 1.40
C GLU A 87 6.05 -18.51 1.72
N GLN A 88 6.61 -17.88 0.68
CA GLN A 88 7.37 -16.63 0.74
C GLN A 88 6.51 -15.51 0.15
N PRO A 89 5.67 -14.84 0.97
CA PRO A 89 4.59 -14.01 0.45
C PRO A 89 5.01 -12.60 0.02
N PHE A 90 6.30 -12.28 0.05
CA PHE A 90 6.82 -11.01 -0.41
C PHE A 90 7.84 -11.19 -1.53
N LEU A 91 7.91 -10.23 -2.43
CA LEU A 91 8.89 -10.13 -3.50
C LEU A 91 9.80 -8.94 -3.20
N ARG A 92 11.10 -9.18 -3.16
CA ARG A 92 12.13 -8.14 -3.07
C ARG A 92 12.54 -7.71 -4.46
N LEU A 93 12.52 -6.43 -4.71
CA LEU A 93 13.16 -5.78 -5.84
C LEU A 93 14.33 -4.94 -5.31
N ASP A 94 15.54 -5.38 -5.63
CA ASP A 94 16.75 -4.71 -5.21
C ASP A 94 17.32 -3.92 -6.40
N PRO A 95 17.62 -2.63 -6.27
CA PRO A 95 18.11 -1.82 -7.37
C PRO A 95 19.45 -2.31 -7.94
N GLU A 96 20.26 -3.03 -7.14
CA GLU A 96 21.54 -3.59 -7.59
C GLU A 96 21.36 -4.90 -8.39
N GLU A 97 20.22 -5.58 -8.25
CA GLU A 97 19.92 -6.86 -8.89
C GLU A 97 18.94 -6.73 -10.08
N VAL A 98 18.31 -5.56 -10.25
CA VAL A 98 17.31 -5.31 -11.29
C VAL A 98 17.94 -4.61 -12.50
N ASP A 99 18.05 -5.31 -13.63
CA ASP A 99 18.60 -4.74 -14.87
C ASP A 99 17.66 -3.72 -15.54
N ASP A 100 16.35 -3.96 -15.50
CA ASP A 100 15.31 -3.11 -16.11
C ASP A 100 14.26 -2.74 -15.07
N ILE A 101 14.43 -1.56 -14.47
CA ILE A 101 13.52 -1.02 -13.44
C ILE A 101 12.09 -0.87 -13.97
N ASP A 102 11.94 -0.41 -15.23
CA ASP A 102 10.61 -0.16 -15.79
C ASP A 102 9.82 -1.45 -16.00
N ALA A 103 10.50 -2.51 -16.41
CA ALA A 103 9.89 -3.83 -16.53
C ALA A 103 9.60 -4.46 -15.16
N ALA A 104 10.59 -4.47 -14.26
CA ALA A 104 10.51 -5.17 -12.97
C ALA A 104 9.44 -4.59 -12.03
N THR A 105 9.14 -3.31 -12.10
CA THR A 105 8.18 -2.64 -11.21
C THR A 105 6.72 -2.81 -11.60
N THR A 106 6.41 -3.39 -12.76
CA THR A 106 5.04 -3.75 -13.14
C THR A 106 4.55 -4.96 -12.32
N VAL A 107 3.24 -5.20 -12.26
CA VAL A 107 2.68 -6.37 -11.54
C VAL A 107 3.25 -7.68 -12.08
N SER A 108 3.23 -7.86 -13.39
CA SER A 108 3.79 -9.07 -14.04
C SER A 108 5.31 -9.12 -13.98
N GLY A 109 5.95 -7.96 -14.01
CA GLY A 109 7.41 -7.86 -13.92
C GLY A 109 7.92 -8.17 -12.53
N SER A 110 7.25 -7.71 -11.48
CA SER A 110 7.65 -8.03 -10.10
C SER A 110 7.59 -9.53 -9.82
N SER A 111 6.59 -10.24 -10.34
CA SER A 111 6.52 -11.71 -10.24
C SER A 111 7.63 -12.43 -11.01
N LYS A 112 8.21 -11.79 -12.03
CA LYS A 112 9.27 -12.38 -12.88
C LYS A 112 10.68 -12.04 -12.40
N HIS A 113 10.88 -10.83 -11.91
CA HIS A 113 12.19 -10.29 -11.56
C HIS A 113 12.39 -10.15 -10.04
N GLY A 114 11.30 -10.12 -9.26
CA GLY A 114 11.37 -10.06 -7.81
C GLY A 114 11.83 -11.40 -7.23
N ILE A 115 12.62 -11.31 -6.18
CA ILE A 115 13.11 -12.47 -5.43
C ILE A 115 12.10 -12.74 -4.31
N PRO A 116 11.46 -13.94 -4.27
CA PRO A 116 10.63 -14.32 -3.15
C PRO A 116 11.41 -14.27 -1.84
N VAL A 117 10.83 -13.69 -0.82
CA VAL A 117 11.47 -13.51 0.49
C VAL A 117 10.49 -13.82 1.62
N ASP A 118 11.03 -14.45 2.63
CA ASP A 118 10.33 -14.72 3.87
C ASP A 118 10.27 -13.43 4.74
N PRO A 119 9.14 -13.13 5.41
CA PRO A 119 9.07 -12.00 6.33
C PRO A 119 10.16 -12.02 7.42
N GLU A 120 10.59 -13.20 7.88
CA GLU A 120 11.68 -13.32 8.88
C GLU A 120 13.03 -12.85 8.35
N GLU A 121 13.24 -12.90 7.02
CA GLU A 121 14.47 -12.50 6.37
C GLU A 121 14.45 -11.03 5.91
N MET A 122 13.28 -10.38 5.97
CA MET A 122 13.15 -8.97 5.59
C MET A 122 13.79 -8.06 6.65
N PRO A 123 14.41 -6.94 6.23
CA PRO A 123 14.78 -5.89 7.17
C PRO A 123 13.53 -5.20 7.73
N HIS A 124 13.73 -4.28 8.67
CA HIS A 124 12.68 -3.35 9.06
C HIS A 124 12.26 -2.52 7.84
N ILE A 125 10.96 -2.26 7.69
CA ILE A 125 10.39 -1.44 6.61
C ILE A 125 10.23 0.00 7.11
N ASP A 126 10.92 0.93 6.48
CA ASP A 126 10.91 2.34 6.87
C ASP A 126 9.64 3.05 6.39
N LEU A 127 9.20 2.74 5.16
CA LEU A 127 8.08 3.40 4.51
C LEU A 127 7.15 2.39 3.83
N ILE A 128 5.86 2.45 4.15
CA ILE A 128 4.81 1.74 3.42
C ILE A 128 4.07 2.73 2.53
N VAL A 129 3.91 2.39 1.23
CA VAL A 129 3.05 3.14 0.33
C VAL A 129 1.85 2.29 -0.04
N ALA A 130 0.73 2.60 0.61
CA ALA A 130 -0.52 1.86 0.48
C ALA A 130 -1.40 2.41 -0.65
N GLY A 131 -2.11 1.53 -1.35
CA GLY A 131 -3.12 1.91 -2.33
C GLY A 131 -4.43 2.33 -1.65
N SER A 132 -5.05 3.42 -2.14
CA SER A 132 -6.29 3.95 -1.57
C SER A 132 -7.31 4.29 -2.65
N VAL A 133 -8.59 4.05 -2.36
CA VAL A 133 -9.72 4.55 -3.15
C VAL A 133 -10.15 5.92 -2.64
N ALA A 134 -10.16 6.11 -1.32
CA ALA A 134 -10.44 7.38 -0.69
C ALA A 134 -9.65 7.50 0.62
N VAL A 135 -9.41 8.72 1.06
CA VAL A 135 -8.74 9.05 2.32
C VAL A 135 -9.39 10.27 2.96
N ASP A 136 -9.23 10.44 4.26
CA ASP A 136 -9.55 11.69 4.95
C ASP A 136 -8.30 12.28 5.63
N GLU A 137 -8.35 13.57 5.96
CA GLU A 137 -7.21 14.29 6.56
C GLU A 137 -6.84 13.78 7.97
N ALA A 138 -7.71 13.00 8.61
CA ALA A 138 -7.42 12.32 9.88
C ALA A 138 -6.56 11.06 9.70
N GLY A 139 -6.19 10.72 8.45
CA GLY A 139 -5.37 9.57 8.13
C GLY A 139 -6.15 8.27 7.92
N SER A 140 -7.48 8.35 7.84
CA SER A 140 -8.29 7.16 7.56
C SER A 140 -8.29 6.83 6.07
N ARG A 141 -8.37 5.54 5.74
CA ARG A 141 -8.22 5.03 4.37
C ARG A 141 -9.35 4.06 4.00
N VAL A 142 -9.82 4.17 2.76
CA VAL A 142 -10.67 3.17 2.11
C VAL A 142 -9.87 2.47 1.01
N GLY A 143 -9.61 1.18 1.17
CA GLY A 143 -9.05 0.32 0.11
C GLY A 143 -10.13 -0.19 -0.82
N LYS A 144 -9.78 -1.09 -1.75
CA LYS A 144 -10.73 -1.68 -2.72
C LYS A 144 -11.75 -2.66 -2.12
N GLY A 145 -11.60 -3.03 -0.83
CA GLY A 145 -12.58 -3.84 -0.11
C GLY A 145 -12.14 -5.27 0.20
N GLU A 146 -10.92 -5.65 -0.13
CA GLU A 146 -10.38 -7.00 0.13
C GLU A 146 -9.61 -7.13 1.45
N GLY A 147 -9.19 -6.01 2.08
CA GLY A 147 -8.49 -6.00 3.38
C GLY A 147 -7.02 -6.44 3.36
N TYR A 148 -6.48 -6.85 2.21
CA TYR A 148 -5.11 -7.41 2.17
C TYR A 148 -4.01 -6.42 2.57
N SER A 149 -4.15 -5.13 2.28
CA SER A 149 -3.12 -4.15 2.65
C SER A 149 -2.96 -4.03 4.17
N ASP A 150 -4.05 -4.10 4.91
CA ASP A 150 -4.05 -4.07 6.38
C ASP A 150 -3.59 -5.41 6.96
N LEU A 151 -3.96 -6.52 6.31
CA LEU A 151 -3.46 -7.86 6.66
C LEU A 151 -1.94 -7.98 6.42
N GLU A 152 -1.42 -7.45 5.31
CA GLU A 152 0.02 -7.38 5.02
C GLU A 152 0.79 -6.64 6.12
N PHE A 153 0.25 -5.50 6.60
CA PHE A 153 0.81 -4.77 7.73
C PHE A 153 0.81 -5.63 9.01
N ALA A 154 -0.31 -6.27 9.32
CA ALA A 154 -0.44 -7.10 10.52
C ALA A 154 0.51 -8.32 10.49
N VAL A 155 0.73 -8.93 9.32
CA VAL A 155 1.73 -9.99 9.12
C VAL A 155 3.14 -9.45 9.36
N LEU A 156 3.52 -8.35 8.72
CA LEU A 156 4.84 -7.74 8.92
C LEU A 156 5.07 -7.32 10.37
N ARG A 157 4.02 -6.85 11.06
CA ARG A 157 4.07 -6.51 12.48
C ARG A 157 4.31 -7.75 13.35
N GLY A 158 3.69 -8.88 13.00
CA GLY A 158 3.89 -10.16 13.69
C GLY A 158 5.30 -10.71 13.60
N PHE A 159 6.04 -10.33 12.55
CA PHE A 159 7.45 -10.67 12.36
C PHE A 159 8.42 -9.53 12.77
N ASP A 160 7.95 -8.48 13.44
CA ASP A 160 8.75 -7.31 13.84
C ASP A 160 9.42 -6.59 12.66
N ARG A 161 8.78 -6.62 11.48
CA ARG A 161 9.30 -5.91 10.29
C ARG A 161 8.73 -4.51 10.13
N VAL A 162 7.66 -4.19 10.84
CA VAL A 162 7.07 -2.85 10.95
C VAL A 162 6.69 -2.58 12.40
N ASP A 163 6.71 -1.31 12.78
CA ASP A 163 6.33 -0.85 14.11
C ASP A 163 5.62 0.52 14.06
N ASP A 164 5.54 1.22 15.18
CA ASP A 164 4.89 2.53 15.23
C ASP A 164 5.76 3.65 14.61
N ALA A 165 7.04 3.40 14.35
CA ALA A 165 7.95 4.32 13.67
C ALA A 165 7.92 4.16 12.14
N THR A 166 7.40 3.03 11.61
CA THR A 166 7.23 2.85 10.17
C THR A 166 6.26 3.88 9.62
N THR A 167 6.69 4.73 8.69
CA THR A 167 5.79 5.70 8.04
C THR A 167 4.84 5.00 7.08
N VAL A 168 3.56 5.33 7.13
CA VAL A 168 2.54 4.84 6.20
C VAL A 168 2.02 5.99 5.35
N ALA A 169 2.28 5.94 4.07
CA ALA A 169 1.88 6.95 3.09
C ALA A 169 0.93 6.40 2.03
N THR A 170 0.25 7.27 1.33
CA THR A 170 -0.52 6.95 0.12
C THR A 170 -0.38 8.04 -0.92
N THR A 171 -0.54 7.67 -2.20
CA THR A 171 -0.69 8.62 -3.30
C THR A 171 -2.09 8.53 -3.87
N VAL A 172 -2.80 9.66 -3.95
CA VAL A 172 -4.19 9.77 -4.41
C VAL A 172 -4.38 11.04 -5.23
N HIS A 173 -5.45 11.13 -6.01
CA HIS A 173 -5.88 12.40 -6.60
C HIS A 173 -6.59 13.28 -5.56
N ASP A 174 -6.54 14.61 -5.73
CA ASP A 174 -7.19 15.54 -4.79
C ASP A 174 -8.68 15.25 -4.57
N CYS A 175 -9.39 14.78 -5.59
CA CYS A 175 -10.81 14.41 -5.47
C CYS A 175 -11.09 13.12 -4.66
N GLN A 176 -10.05 12.36 -4.29
CA GLN A 176 -10.17 11.19 -3.42
C GLN A 176 -10.09 11.55 -1.93
N LEU A 177 -9.86 12.84 -1.60
CA LEU A 177 -10.03 13.37 -0.25
C LEU A 177 -11.52 13.50 0.07
N VAL A 178 -11.95 12.89 1.16
CA VAL A 178 -13.35 12.90 1.62
C VAL A 178 -13.42 13.25 3.10
N ASP A 179 -14.60 13.64 3.57
CA ASP A 179 -14.82 13.92 4.98
C ASP A 179 -15.28 12.66 5.72
N GLY A 180 -14.61 12.32 6.82
CA GLY A 180 -15.05 11.37 7.83
C GLY A 180 -15.23 9.93 7.33
N ILE A 181 -14.15 9.16 7.35
CA ILE A 181 -14.14 7.72 7.10
C ILE A 181 -14.25 6.99 8.45
N GLU A 182 -15.26 6.12 8.58
CA GLU A 182 -15.34 5.22 9.73
C GLU A 182 -14.25 4.16 9.66
N THR A 183 -13.46 4.03 10.73
CA THR A 183 -12.36 3.07 10.84
C THR A 183 -12.68 1.94 11.81
N GLY A 184 -12.18 0.76 11.51
CA GLY A 184 -12.19 -0.40 12.39
C GLY A 184 -10.80 -0.64 13.01
N ARG A 185 -10.71 -1.62 13.92
CA ARG A 185 -9.46 -1.97 14.62
C ARG A 185 -8.34 -2.52 13.73
N HIS A 186 -8.70 -3.00 12.53
CA HIS A 186 -7.75 -3.55 11.55
C HIS A 186 -7.15 -2.48 10.64
N ASP A 187 -7.83 -1.33 10.53
CA ASP A 187 -7.41 -0.28 9.59
C ASP A 187 -6.09 0.34 10.05
N VAL A 188 -5.14 0.40 9.15
CA VAL A 188 -3.84 1.04 9.39
C VAL A 188 -3.96 2.52 9.04
N PRO A 189 -3.74 3.43 10.00
CA PRO A 189 -3.79 4.86 9.74
C PRO A 189 -2.61 5.31 8.86
N LEU A 190 -2.87 6.32 8.04
CA LEU A 190 -1.87 6.99 7.23
C LEU A 190 -1.20 8.10 8.03
N ASP A 191 0.11 8.28 7.86
CA ASP A 191 0.87 9.43 8.34
C ASP A 191 0.98 10.51 7.27
N LEU A 192 1.03 10.10 5.99
CA LEU A 192 1.17 11.00 4.85
C LEU A 192 0.13 10.70 3.76
N ILE A 193 -0.56 11.73 3.32
CA ILE A 193 -1.41 11.70 2.13
C ILE A 193 -0.78 12.63 1.10
N VAL A 194 -0.46 12.10 -0.08
CA VAL A 194 0.21 12.86 -1.13
C VAL A 194 -0.67 12.90 -2.37
N THR A 195 -1.00 14.11 -2.79
CA THR A 195 -1.76 14.36 -4.02
C THR A 195 -0.88 15.04 -5.07
N PRO A 196 -1.33 15.22 -6.30
CA PRO A 196 -0.62 16.02 -7.28
C PRO A 196 -0.34 17.45 -6.84
N THR A 197 -1.13 18.01 -5.91
CA THR A 197 -1.06 19.42 -5.52
C THR A 197 -0.48 19.66 -4.13
N GLN A 198 -0.55 18.70 -3.21
CA GLN A 198 -0.15 18.89 -1.82
C GLN A 198 0.34 17.62 -1.12
N VAL A 199 1.04 17.80 0.00
CA VAL A 199 1.35 16.78 1.02
C VAL A 199 0.58 17.15 2.27
N ILE A 200 -0.14 16.19 2.82
CA ILE A 200 -0.87 16.32 4.09
C ILE A 200 -0.20 15.37 5.08
N GLU A 201 0.40 15.93 6.12
CA GLU A 201 0.81 15.18 7.31
C GLU A 201 -0.42 15.03 8.18
N THR A 202 -0.81 13.77 8.44
CA THR A 202 -2.02 13.51 9.21
C THR A 202 -1.73 13.63 10.71
N GLU A 203 -2.66 14.21 11.45
CA GLU A 203 -2.61 14.21 12.92
C GLU A 203 -3.39 13.01 13.47
N SER A 204 -3.17 11.81 12.90
CA SER A 204 -3.92 10.63 13.29
C SER A 204 -3.63 10.26 14.73
N THR A 205 -4.68 10.21 15.55
CA THR A 205 -4.63 9.67 16.92
C THR A 205 -5.02 8.19 16.97
N ALA A 206 -5.37 7.61 15.82
CA ALA A 206 -5.73 6.21 15.72
C ALA A 206 -4.52 5.31 16.00
N ARG A 207 -4.74 4.28 16.83
CA ARG A 207 -3.68 3.30 17.10
C ARG A 207 -3.56 2.35 15.91
N ARG A 208 -2.32 2.05 15.54
CA ARG A 208 -2.04 0.99 14.57
C ARG A 208 -2.40 -0.37 15.14
N PRO A 209 -2.84 -1.32 14.29
CA PRO A 209 -3.03 -2.70 14.72
C PRO A 209 -1.76 -3.25 15.38
N ALA A 210 -1.89 -3.86 16.55
CA ALA A 210 -0.75 -4.46 17.26
C ALA A 210 -0.27 -5.77 16.62
N GLY A 211 -1.02 -6.30 15.66
CA GLY A 211 -0.78 -7.56 14.95
C GLY A 211 -2.09 -8.12 14.41
N LEU A 212 -2.15 -9.44 14.30
CA LEU A 212 -3.31 -10.18 13.81
C LEU A 212 -4.38 -10.32 14.91
N TYR A 213 -5.62 -10.07 14.56
CA TYR A 213 -6.79 -10.35 15.40
C TYR A 213 -7.38 -11.70 14.97
N TRP A 214 -6.88 -12.77 15.58
CA TRP A 214 -7.19 -14.16 15.20
C TRP A 214 -8.68 -14.50 15.24
N GLU A 215 -9.41 -13.88 16.15
CA GLU A 215 -10.85 -14.05 16.31
C GLU A 215 -11.68 -13.51 15.13
N ASP A 216 -11.08 -12.66 14.28
CA ASP A 216 -11.74 -12.09 13.10
C ASP A 216 -11.34 -12.82 11.81
N LEU A 217 -10.37 -13.74 11.88
CA LEU A 217 -9.94 -14.53 10.73
C LEU A 217 -10.72 -15.85 10.69
N ASP A 218 -11.35 -16.12 9.55
CA ASP A 218 -11.97 -17.44 9.34
C ASP A 218 -10.95 -18.53 9.02
N ALA A 219 -11.36 -19.77 9.22
CA ALA A 219 -10.47 -20.92 9.01
C ALA A 219 -10.04 -21.08 7.54
N GLU A 220 -10.84 -20.63 6.59
CA GLU A 220 -10.52 -20.69 5.16
C GLU A 220 -9.40 -19.69 4.84
N THR A 221 -9.50 -18.44 5.31
CA THR A 221 -8.45 -17.43 5.18
C THR A 221 -7.13 -17.90 5.79
N ILE A 222 -7.16 -18.49 6.99
CA ILE A 222 -5.96 -19.01 7.65
C ILE A 222 -5.33 -20.14 6.82
N ALA A 223 -6.15 -21.05 6.25
CA ALA A 223 -5.66 -22.15 5.44
C ALA A 223 -5.11 -21.72 4.06
N GLU A 224 -5.64 -20.63 3.49
CA GLU A 224 -5.21 -20.10 2.19
C GLU A 224 -3.94 -19.27 2.24
N ILE A 225 -3.53 -18.80 3.43
CA ILE A 225 -2.40 -17.90 3.63
C ILE A 225 -1.35 -18.57 4.52
N PRO A 226 -0.34 -19.25 3.93
CA PRO A 226 0.60 -20.11 4.67
C PRO A 226 1.34 -19.37 5.80
N VAL A 227 1.72 -18.09 5.58
CA VAL A 227 2.43 -17.30 6.58
C VAL A 227 1.65 -17.09 7.87
N LEU A 228 0.31 -17.12 7.83
CA LEU A 228 -0.52 -17.02 9.05
C LEU A 228 -0.32 -18.21 9.98
N GLY A 229 -0.15 -19.41 9.43
CA GLY A 229 0.10 -20.62 10.23
C GLY A 229 1.34 -20.53 11.11
N ARG A 230 2.31 -19.70 10.74
CA ARG A 230 3.57 -19.48 11.48
C ARG A 230 3.43 -18.45 12.60
N LEU A 231 2.41 -17.60 12.53
CA LEU A 231 2.10 -16.56 13.52
C LEU A 231 1.01 -17.01 14.52
N GLN A 232 0.41 -18.19 14.32
CA GLN A 232 -0.59 -18.70 15.26
C GLN A 232 0.02 -18.87 16.66
N PRO A 233 -0.69 -18.42 17.71
CA PRO A 233 -0.23 -18.54 19.10
C PRO A 233 -0.18 -19.99 19.58
#